data_cac63cbd2630fb9601fcc39522a4cf42
#
_entry.id   cac63cbd2630fb9601fcc39522a4cf42
#
_cell.length_a   1.000
_cell.length_b   1.000
_cell.length_c   1.000
_cell.angle_alpha   90.00
_cell.angle_beta   90.00
_cell.angle_gamma   90.00
#
_symmetry.space_group_name_H-M   'P 1'
#
loop_
_entity.id
_entity.type
_entity.pdbx_description
1 polymer ?
#
loop_
_entity_poly.entity_id
_entity_poly.type
_entity_poly.pdbx_seq_one_letter_code
_entity_poly.pdbx_strand_id
1 'polypeptide(L)'
;MTDTQWGRGIHDRSLKEEICEIGRRVYDKGFAAANDGNISIRVGENEVLCSPTMICKGFMEPEDICAVDMEGNQIAGRRRRTSEVLLHLTIMKHRPDVTAVVHCHPPHAT
;
A
#
# COMPACT_ATOMS: atom_id res chain seq x y z
N MET A 1 -4.14 -1.13 27.31
CA MET A 1 -4.69 0.01 26.67
C MET A 1 -4.59 -0.12 25.16
N THR A 2 -5.59 0.23 24.47
CA THR A 2 -5.66 0.03 23.05
C THR A 2 -5.28 1.30 22.30
N ASP A 3 -4.49 1.14 21.30
CA ASP A 3 -4.18 2.26 20.44
C ASP A 3 -5.13 2.24 19.27
N THR A 4 -6.14 3.09 19.32
CA THR A 4 -7.17 3.08 18.31
C THR A 4 -6.82 3.89 17.08
N GLN A 5 -5.68 4.60 17.09
CA GLN A 5 -5.32 5.40 15.93
C GLN A 5 -4.96 4.53 14.72
N TRP A 6 -4.59 3.28 14.96
CA TRP A 6 -4.16 2.38 13.91
C TRP A 6 -5.25 1.42 13.45
N GLY A 7 -6.48 1.51 13.99
CA GLY A 7 -7.53 0.57 13.67
C GLY A 7 -7.16 -0.84 14.10
N ARG A 8 -7.38 -1.81 13.24
CA ARG A 8 -7.10 -3.22 13.56
C ARG A 8 -5.77 -3.70 13.00
N GLY A 9 -4.92 -2.77 12.61
CA GLY A 9 -3.59 -3.11 12.13
C GLY A 9 -3.64 -3.90 10.83
N ILE A 10 -2.75 -4.88 10.70
CA ILE A 10 -2.64 -5.64 9.44
C ILE A 10 -3.85 -6.51 9.16
N HIS A 11 -4.76 -6.65 10.11
CA HIS A 11 -5.98 -7.45 9.94
C HIS A 11 -7.18 -6.58 9.58
N ASP A 12 -6.99 -5.30 9.32
CA ASP A 12 -8.08 -4.40 9.02
C ASP A 12 -8.49 -4.55 7.56
N ARG A 13 -9.57 -5.34 7.34
CA ARG A 13 -10.03 -5.60 5.98
C ARG A 13 -10.52 -4.34 5.29
N SER A 14 -11.11 -3.39 6.04
CA SER A 14 -11.61 -2.18 5.42
C SER A 14 -10.46 -1.34 4.85
N LEU A 15 -9.29 -1.34 5.49
CA LEU A 15 -8.14 -0.64 4.96
C LEU A 15 -7.59 -1.35 3.74
N LYS A 16 -7.62 -2.69 3.71
CA LYS A 16 -7.22 -3.43 2.53
C LYS A 16 -8.15 -3.14 1.36
N GLU A 17 -9.46 -3.04 1.64
CA GLU A 17 -10.42 -2.70 0.61
C GLU A 17 -10.20 -1.27 0.11
N GLU A 18 -9.79 -0.38 0.99
CA GLU A 18 -9.49 0.99 0.59
C GLU A 18 -8.31 1.05 -0.37
N ILE A 19 -7.27 0.27 -0.11
CA ILE A 19 -6.13 0.19 -1.03
C ILE A 19 -6.59 -0.31 -2.40
N CYS A 20 -7.46 -1.31 -2.43
CA CYS A 20 -7.98 -1.84 -3.68
C CYS A 20 -8.81 -0.80 -4.42
N GLU A 21 -9.60 -0.01 -3.68
CA GLU A 21 -10.42 1.02 -4.30
C GLU A 21 -9.54 2.13 -4.89
N ILE A 22 -8.51 2.53 -4.17
CA ILE A 22 -7.56 3.52 -4.68
C ILE A 22 -6.90 2.99 -5.95
N GLY A 23 -6.53 1.71 -5.94
CA GLY A 23 -5.93 1.09 -7.12
C GLY A 23 -6.84 1.13 -8.32
N ARG A 24 -8.12 0.85 -8.12
CA ARG A 24 -9.09 0.92 -9.22
C ARG A 24 -9.21 2.33 -9.77
N ARG A 25 -9.25 3.33 -8.89
CA ARG A 25 -9.38 4.73 -9.33
C ARG A 25 -8.15 5.18 -10.10
N VAL A 26 -6.97 4.80 -9.64
CA VAL A 26 -5.73 5.14 -10.35
C VAL A 26 -5.70 4.47 -11.71
N TYR A 27 -6.09 3.22 -11.76
CA TYR A 27 -6.11 2.46 -13.02
C TYR A 27 -7.13 3.07 -14.00
N ASP A 28 -8.33 3.40 -13.50
CA ASP A 28 -9.39 3.93 -14.36
C ASP A 28 -9.02 5.28 -14.95
N LYS A 29 -8.18 6.04 -14.27
CA LYS A 29 -7.72 7.32 -14.79
C LYS A 29 -6.47 7.20 -15.65
N GLY A 30 -5.98 5.98 -15.87
CA GLY A 30 -4.83 5.76 -16.70
C GLY A 30 -3.52 6.15 -16.06
N PHE A 31 -3.50 6.34 -14.74
CA PHE A 31 -2.29 6.75 -14.03
C PHE A 31 -1.37 5.58 -13.70
N ALA A 32 -1.85 4.37 -13.85
CA ALA A 32 -1.04 3.18 -13.62
C ALA A 32 -1.33 2.19 -14.73
N ALA A 33 -0.34 1.90 -15.54
CA ALA A 33 -0.46 0.86 -16.54
C ALA A 33 -0.22 -0.47 -15.84
N ALA A 34 -0.97 -1.47 -16.26
CA ALA A 34 -0.81 -2.86 -15.81
C ALA A 34 -0.26 -3.00 -14.40
N ASN A 35 1.06 -3.10 -14.26
CA ASN A 35 1.71 -3.39 -12.97
C ASN A 35 2.40 -2.17 -12.36
N ASP A 36 2.23 -0.99 -12.94
CA ASP A 36 2.87 0.21 -12.44
C ASP A 36 2.13 0.78 -11.25
N GLY A 37 2.87 1.53 -10.43
CA GLY A 37 2.30 2.18 -9.28
C GLY A 37 2.31 1.31 -8.04
N ASN A 38 2.17 1.95 -6.90
CA ASN A 38 2.14 1.23 -5.62
C ASN A 38 1.45 2.11 -4.58
N ILE A 39 0.85 1.44 -3.60
CA ILE A 39 0.01 2.08 -2.60
C ILE A 39 0.34 1.46 -1.26
N SER A 40 0.46 2.28 -0.22
CA SER A 40 0.70 1.76 1.12
C SER A 40 -0.05 2.59 2.15
N ILE A 41 -0.42 1.95 3.25
CA ILE A 41 -1.06 2.59 4.39
C ILE A 41 -0.41 2.05 5.66
N ARG A 42 0.08 2.96 6.51
CA ARG A 42 0.64 2.56 7.80
C ARG A 42 -0.50 2.23 8.75
N VAL A 43 -0.44 1.07 9.36
CA VAL A 43 -1.52 0.57 10.23
C VAL A 43 -1.02 0.21 11.62
N GLY A 44 0.20 0.57 11.96
CA GLY A 44 0.78 0.34 13.28
C GLY A 44 2.12 1.02 13.34
N GLU A 45 2.75 1.01 14.53
CA GLU A 45 4.06 1.63 14.64
C GLU A 45 5.09 0.90 13.79
N ASN A 46 4.92 -0.41 13.65
CA ASN A 46 5.85 -1.21 12.86
C ASN A 46 5.10 -2.09 11.85
N GLU A 47 3.99 -1.58 11.32
CA GLU A 47 3.17 -2.37 10.39
C GLU A 47 2.63 -1.47 9.30
N VAL A 48 2.80 -1.90 8.05
CA VAL A 48 2.33 -1.17 6.87
C VAL A 48 1.67 -2.16 5.92
N LEU A 49 0.47 -1.82 5.46
CA LEU A 49 -0.17 -2.56 4.38
C LEU A 49 0.30 -1.97 3.06
N CYS A 50 0.56 -2.81 2.08
CA CYS A 50 1.01 -2.33 0.78
C CYS A 50 0.53 -3.22 -0.33
N SER A 51 0.49 -2.65 -1.53
CA SER A 51 0.12 -3.40 -2.72
C SER A 51 1.22 -4.41 -3.06
N PRO A 52 0.84 -5.53 -3.69
CA PRO A 52 1.84 -6.52 -4.12
C PRO A 52 2.53 -6.08 -5.39
N THR A 53 3.67 -6.73 -5.68
CA THR A 53 4.32 -6.52 -6.96
C THR A 53 3.63 -7.37 -8.03
N MET A 54 3.82 -6.99 -9.29
CA MET A 54 3.41 -7.81 -10.44
C MET A 54 1.91 -8.10 -10.50
N ILE A 55 1.09 -7.12 -10.09
CA ILE A 55 -0.35 -7.25 -10.24
C ILE A 55 -0.91 -5.91 -10.72
N CYS A 56 -1.91 -6.00 -11.59
CA CYS A 56 -2.58 -4.79 -12.07
C CYS A 56 -3.38 -4.15 -10.94
N LYS A 57 -3.16 -2.86 -10.73
CA LYS A 57 -3.79 -2.15 -9.61
C LYS A 57 -5.31 -2.09 -9.72
N GLY A 58 -5.85 -2.25 -10.94
CA GLY A 58 -7.28 -2.25 -11.14
C GLY A 58 -7.97 -3.54 -10.74
N PHE A 59 -7.19 -4.61 -10.49
CA PHE A 59 -7.76 -5.92 -10.23
C PHE A 59 -7.31 -6.53 -8.92
N MET A 60 -6.75 -5.71 -8.02
CA MET A 60 -6.36 -6.22 -6.70
C MET A 60 -7.58 -6.54 -5.86
N GLU A 61 -7.44 -7.59 -5.05
CA GLU A 61 -8.42 -7.95 -4.04
C GLU A 61 -7.80 -7.82 -2.67
N PRO A 62 -8.63 -7.68 -1.61
CA PRO A 62 -8.05 -7.53 -0.26
C PRO A 62 -7.07 -8.64 0.09
N GLU A 63 -7.31 -9.86 -0.40
CA GLU A 63 -6.41 -10.98 -0.13
C GLU A 63 -5.04 -10.81 -0.77
N ASP A 64 -4.91 -9.91 -1.75
CA ASP A 64 -3.64 -9.67 -2.42
C ASP A 64 -2.77 -8.67 -1.67
N ILE A 65 -3.34 -7.94 -0.72
CA ILE A 65 -2.61 -6.88 -0.02
C ILE A 65 -1.61 -7.51 0.94
N CYS A 66 -0.39 -6.97 0.93
CA CYS A 66 0.71 -7.47 1.73
C CYS A 66 0.89 -6.62 2.98
N ALA A 67 1.53 -7.19 4.00
CA ALA A 67 1.90 -6.44 5.20
C ALA A 67 3.40 -6.55 5.39
N VAL A 68 4.03 -5.42 5.72
CA VAL A 68 5.46 -5.37 5.99
C VAL A 68 5.70 -4.61 7.29
N ASP A 69 6.89 -4.82 7.87
CA ASP A 69 7.32 -3.99 8.99
C ASP A 69 8.00 -2.73 8.45
N MET A 70 8.46 -1.86 9.34
CA MET A 70 9.06 -0.60 8.91
C MET A 70 10.45 -0.78 8.33
N GLU A 71 10.99 -1.97 8.37
CA GLU A 71 12.25 -2.30 7.70
C GLU A 71 12.06 -2.91 6.32
N GLY A 72 10.80 -3.14 5.93
CA GLY A 72 10.52 -3.70 4.63
C GLY A 72 10.38 -5.21 4.61
N ASN A 73 10.49 -5.87 5.75
CA ASN A 73 10.32 -7.32 5.81
C ASN A 73 8.85 -7.67 5.73
N GLN A 74 8.50 -8.60 4.85
CA GLN A 74 7.11 -8.98 4.69
C GLN A 74 6.68 -9.89 5.83
N ILE A 75 5.60 -9.49 6.51
CA ILE A 75 5.10 -10.23 7.66
C ILE A 75 3.79 -10.94 7.37
N ALA A 76 3.11 -10.61 6.29
CA ALA A 76 1.89 -11.30 5.90
C ALA A 76 1.58 -11.04 4.44
N GLY A 77 0.78 -11.93 3.85
CA GLY A 77 0.33 -11.79 2.49
C GLY A 77 0.72 -12.98 1.64
N ARG A 78 -0.15 -13.34 0.70
CA ARG A 78 0.09 -14.49 -0.18
C ARG A 78 0.92 -14.11 -1.40
N ARG A 79 1.05 -12.81 -1.67
CA ARG A 79 1.84 -12.31 -2.80
C ARG A 79 3.07 -11.60 -2.28
N ARG A 80 4.02 -11.40 -3.16
CA ARG A 80 5.22 -10.67 -2.82
C ARG A 80 4.93 -9.19 -2.77
N ARG A 81 5.45 -8.51 -1.74
CA ARG A 81 5.25 -7.07 -1.59
C ARG A 81 5.92 -6.30 -2.73
N THR A 82 5.43 -5.10 -2.98
CA THR A 82 6.06 -4.23 -3.98
C THR A 82 7.49 -3.88 -3.56
N SER A 83 8.39 -3.85 -4.54
CA SER A 83 9.78 -3.47 -4.27
C SER A 83 9.87 -1.98 -3.92
N GLU A 84 8.88 -1.19 -4.28
CA GLU A 84 8.87 0.24 -4.02
C GLU A 84 8.49 0.58 -2.59
N VAL A 85 8.13 -0.40 -1.78
CA VAL A 85 7.68 -0.13 -0.42
C VAL A 85 8.77 0.53 0.42
N LEU A 86 10.04 0.28 0.09
CA LEU A 86 11.13 0.88 0.84
C LEU A 86 11.10 2.41 0.75
N LEU A 87 10.75 2.94 -0.42
CA LEU A 87 10.58 4.37 -0.57
C LEU A 87 9.43 4.88 0.29
N HIS A 88 8.31 4.15 0.30
CA HIS A 88 7.17 4.53 1.13
C HIS A 88 7.54 4.56 2.61
N LEU A 89 8.29 3.57 3.07
CA LEU A 89 8.70 3.50 4.46
C LEU A 89 9.63 4.65 4.82
N THR A 90 10.50 5.04 3.90
CA THR A 90 11.39 6.19 4.11
C THR A 90 10.57 7.46 4.31
N ILE A 91 9.56 7.66 3.48
CA ILE A 91 8.68 8.82 3.62
C ILE A 91 7.99 8.80 4.98
N MET A 92 7.46 7.65 5.38
CA MET A 92 6.75 7.54 6.65
C MET A 92 7.66 7.77 7.84
N LYS A 93 8.93 7.36 7.74
CA LYS A 93 9.89 7.58 8.83
C LYS A 93 10.24 9.06 8.97
N HIS A 94 10.37 9.76 7.86
CA HIS A 94 10.70 11.19 7.88
C HIS A 94 9.49 12.06 8.14
N ARG A 95 8.31 11.57 7.86
CA ARG A 95 7.06 12.31 8.05
C ARG A 95 6.09 11.43 8.82
N PRO A 96 6.21 11.37 10.15
CA PRO A 96 5.31 10.49 10.94
C PRO A 96 3.85 10.85 10.83
N ASP A 97 3.52 12.05 10.37
CA ASP A 97 2.14 12.46 10.13
C ASP A 97 1.58 11.86 8.84
N VAL A 98 2.44 11.30 7.97
CA VAL A 98 2.00 10.67 6.72
C VAL A 98 1.72 9.20 7.00
N THR A 99 0.47 8.78 6.79
CA THR A 99 0.07 7.40 7.01
C THR A 99 -0.30 6.67 5.73
N ALA A 100 -0.34 7.37 4.60
CA ALA A 100 -0.64 6.73 3.33
C ALA A 100 0.22 7.34 2.24
N VAL A 101 0.69 6.49 1.32
CA VAL A 101 1.50 6.93 0.18
C VAL A 101 0.95 6.26 -1.07
N VAL A 102 0.71 7.06 -2.10
CA VAL A 102 0.31 6.55 -3.40
C VAL A 102 1.34 7.04 -4.42
N HIS A 103 1.93 6.11 -5.13
CA HIS A 103 2.90 6.40 -6.17
C HIS A 103 2.36 5.86 -7.50
N CYS A 104 2.27 6.71 -8.50
CA CYS A 104 1.78 6.30 -9.81
C CYS A 104 2.52 7.07 -10.89
N HIS A 105 2.44 6.56 -12.11
CA HIS A 105 3.09 7.18 -13.27
C HIS A 105 2.02 7.63 -14.25
N PRO A 106 1.71 8.94 -14.31
CA PRO A 106 0.76 9.43 -15.30
C PRO A 106 1.27 9.16 -16.70
N PRO A 107 0.40 8.77 -17.63
CA PRO A 107 0.87 8.41 -18.98
C PRO A 107 1.51 9.58 -19.75
N HIS A 108 1.17 10.80 -19.39
CA HIS A 108 1.69 11.98 -20.06
C HIS A 108 2.40 12.91 -19.10
N ALA A 109 3.20 12.33 -18.22
CA ALA A 109 4.00 13.11 -17.28
C ALA A 109 5.12 13.77 -18.08
N THR A 110 5.05 15.06 -18.22
CA THR A 110 6.07 15.84 -18.92
C THR A 110 6.55 16.97 -18.03
#